data_718c2390df5d272f8b7fc54f454effc0
#
_entry.id   718c2390df5d272f8b7fc54f454effc0
#
_cell.length_a   1.000
_cell.length_b   1.000
_cell.length_c   1.000
_cell.angle_alpha   90.00
_cell.angle_beta   90.00
_cell.angle_gamma   90.00
#
_symmetry.space_group_name_H-M   'P 1'
#
loop_
_entity.id
_entity.type
_entity.pdbx_description
1 polymer ?
#
loop_
_entity_poly.entity_id
_entity_poly.type
_entity_poly.pdbx_seq_one_letter_code
_entity_poly.pdbx_strand_id
1 'polypeptide(L)'
;MAVVAAALYVHGVVLPRRERFISAFALDAERAAHTIVQGEVVAVRAPVPATRGELKFRFRLKNPKFLDTNGSVIREVTGTLPVIWYSPPPKKAGFAPEQGAIFNLVGKIYVRRRVADGVPKSLDDVFLISRARSTKVLDVRRDGPSGFLSRVRYSAADRITRGLDRMPAEKSLILAMTLGFRSDIPSKTMRTFRHAGTIHIFAISGLHVLLIAEIIAWCLGVFGISRKYWVIPLAPILAAYVFLTGGQPSAMRAGLMATIYYAAPLFGRRSDALNAIACAVLLLVPPNPEIVTDLGFILSFSMVTGIVIFLPHVQSPLDRLFRPEAATEAMAIDRLATGKMSFWRRWVFSFRHIPLYLRLKCAKHIPVAITAALVSFPLTAHFFGFCTSYALLANIVVIPLAGWVMKFTAAGLALSCIHPVCAVPANVIAAGLAWLMKEISFQTARLPGAAPNMRFSIAMLAGWYVSLLLVCAVLRRWQEAKRTR
;
A
#
# COMPACT_ATOMS: atom_id res chain seq x y z
N MET A 1 8.76 -16.73 19.43
CA MET A 1 9.26 -16.28 20.76
C MET A 1 9.43 -14.77 20.81
N ALA A 2 10.21 -14.11 19.94
CA ALA A 2 10.39 -12.65 19.96
C ALA A 2 9.08 -11.84 19.82
N VAL A 3 8.15 -12.28 18.99
CA VAL A 3 6.83 -11.63 18.80
C VAL A 3 5.97 -11.75 20.08
N VAL A 4 6.00 -12.90 20.74
CA VAL A 4 5.28 -13.13 22.01
C VAL A 4 5.89 -12.29 23.13
N ALA A 5 7.21 -12.23 23.22
CA ALA A 5 7.92 -11.40 24.20
C ALA A 5 7.65 -9.89 23.97
N ALA A 6 7.64 -9.44 22.70
CA ALA A 6 7.28 -8.07 22.34
C ALA A 6 5.81 -7.74 22.70
N ALA A 7 4.87 -8.66 22.45
CA ALA A 7 3.47 -8.49 22.83
C ALA A 7 3.29 -8.40 24.34
N LEU A 8 3.97 -9.24 25.10
CA LEU A 8 3.95 -9.19 26.57
C LEU A 8 4.55 -7.89 27.12
N TYR A 9 5.64 -7.41 26.50
CA TYR A 9 6.25 -6.13 26.87
C TYR A 9 5.32 -4.94 26.56
N VAL A 10 4.65 -4.95 25.40
CA VAL A 10 3.67 -3.92 25.02
C VAL A 10 2.52 -3.90 26.01
N HIS A 11 1.91 -5.05 26.29
CA HIS A 11 0.76 -5.12 27.22
C HIS A 11 1.14 -4.85 28.68
N GLY A 12 2.30 -5.33 29.12
CA GLY A 12 2.70 -5.20 30.52
C GLY A 12 3.32 -3.86 30.91
N VAL A 13 4.05 -3.21 30.00
CA VAL A 13 4.87 -2.05 30.32
C VAL A 13 4.52 -0.80 29.52
N VAL A 14 4.35 -0.93 28.21
CA VAL A 14 4.22 0.24 27.31
C VAL A 14 2.80 0.82 27.34
N LEU A 15 1.77 -0.03 27.19
CA LEU A 15 0.38 0.42 27.16
C LEU A 15 -0.07 1.12 28.43
N PRO A 16 0.19 0.59 29.66
CA PRO A 16 -0.26 1.28 30.90
C PRO A 16 0.37 2.66 31.10
N ARG A 17 1.62 2.87 30.66
CA ARG A 17 2.27 4.19 30.75
C ARG A 17 1.69 5.19 29.74
N ARG A 18 1.37 4.74 28.53
CA ARG A 18 0.81 5.58 27.46
C ARG A 18 -0.65 5.93 27.72
N GLU A 19 -1.45 5.00 28.23
CA GLU A 19 -2.84 5.23 28.60
C GLU A 19 -3.00 6.32 29.67
N ARG A 20 -2.19 6.28 30.72
CA ARG A 20 -2.22 7.31 31.79
C ARG A 20 -1.83 8.69 31.28
N PHE A 21 -0.89 8.75 30.34
CA PHE A 21 -0.39 10.01 29.77
C PHE A 21 -1.45 10.67 28.87
N ILE A 22 -2.10 9.90 27.99
CA ILE A 22 -3.06 10.42 27.03
C ILE A 22 -4.40 10.75 27.71
N SER A 23 -4.82 9.98 28.70
CA SER A 23 -6.07 10.25 29.45
C SER A 23 -6.02 11.55 30.24
N ALA A 24 -4.93 11.83 30.93
CA ALA A 24 -4.76 13.09 31.64
C ALA A 24 -4.77 14.29 30.69
N PHE A 25 -4.07 14.16 29.54
CA PHE A 25 -4.01 15.21 28.53
C PHE A 25 -5.38 15.51 27.88
N ALA A 26 -6.16 14.48 27.56
CA ALA A 26 -7.45 14.67 26.88
C ALA A 26 -8.50 15.32 27.81
N LEU A 27 -8.50 14.99 29.07
CA LEU A 27 -9.38 15.63 30.08
C LEU A 27 -9.08 17.13 30.22
N ASP A 28 -7.81 17.51 30.23
CA ASP A 28 -7.41 18.92 30.31
C ASP A 28 -7.72 19.67 29.00
N ALA A 29 -7.52 19.04 27.85
CA ALA A 29 -7.79 19.63 26.54
C ALA A 29 -9.29 19.77 26.23
N GLU A 30 -10.15 18.87 26.76
CA GLU A 30 -11.60 18.96 26.60
C GLU A 30 -12.20 20.09 27.43
N ARG A 31 -11.58 20.46 28.56
CA ARG A 31 -11.95 21.61 29.38
C ARG A 31 -11.57 22.95 28.82
N ALA A 32 -10.56 22.98 27.91
CA ALA A 32 -10.13 24.21 27.25
C ALA A 32 -11.14 24.65 26.18
N ALA A 33 -11.67 25.87 26.31
CA ALA A 33 -12.61 26.43 25.34
C ALA A 33 -12.00 26.59 23.93
N HIS A 34 -10.70 26.92 23.85
CA HIS A 34 -9.92 27.01 22.62
C HIS A 34 -8.48 26.59 22.89
N THR A 35 -7.98 25.64 22.08
CA THR A 35 -6.61 25.17 22.15
C THR A 35 -5.86 25.61 20.89
N ILE A 36 -4.67 26.18 21.06
CA ILE A 36 -3.78 26.51 19.93
C ILE A 36 -2.87 25.29 19.72
N VAL A 37 -2.89 24.75 18.50
CA VAL A 37 -2.08 23.57 18.14
C VAL A 37 -1.22 23.90 16.95
N GLN A 38 0.08 23.75 17.10
CA GLN A 38 1.06 23.86 16.02
C GLN A 38 1.52 22.46 15.60
N GLY A 39 1.66 22.20 14.32
CA GLY A 39 2.21 20.94 13.83
C GLY A 39 2.41 20.93 12.33
N GLU A 40 3.24 19.98 11.88
CA GLU A 40 3.50 19.74 10.47
C GLU A 40 2.39 18.89 9.86
N VAL A 41 1.87 19.30 8.72
CA VAL A 41 0.85 18.54 7.97
C VAL A 41 1.48 17.33 7.27
N VAL A 42 1.06 16.12 7.62
CA VAL A 42 1.63 14.89 7.05
C VAL A 42 0.68 14.09 6.16
N ALA A 43 -0.63 14.33 6.26
CA ALA A 43 -1.60 13.63 5.43
C ALA A 43 -2.81 14.52 5.19
N VAL A 44 -3.07 14.85 3.93
CA VAL A 44 -4.21 15.68 3.52
C VAL A 44 -5.18 14.83 2.73
N ARG A 45 -6.50 15.00 2.99
CA ARG A 45 -7.57 14.44 2.16
C ARG A 45 -8.19 15.54 1.33
N ALA A 46 -8.70 15.20 0.15
CA ALA A 46 -9.43 16.15 -0.68
C ALA A 46 -10.52 16.88 0.10
N PRO A 47 -10.70 18.18 -0.14
CA PRO A 47 -11.75 18.96 0.50
C PRO A 47 -13.12 18.42 0.08
N VAL A 48 -14.05 18.42 1.04
CA VAL A 48 -15.44 18.03 0.82
C VAL A 48 -16.30 19.28 1.04
N PRO A 49 -17.26 19.59 0.17
CA PRO A 49 -18.23 20.66 0.43
C PRO A 49 -18.92 20.46 1.78
N ALA A 50 -18.98 21.51 2.57
CA ALA A 50 -19.69 21.54 3.84
C ALA A 50 -20.92 22.47 3.73
N THR A 51 -21.76 22.46 4.77
CA THR A 51 -22.89 23.38 4.88
C THR A 51 -22.40 24.83 4.89
N ARG A 52 -23.12 25.74 4.27
CA ARG A 52 -22.80 27.20 4.15
C ARG A 52 -21.69 27.57 3.18
N GLY A 53 -21.39 26.72 2.17
CA GLY A 53 -20.37 27.03 1.16
C GLY A 53 -18.92 26.93 1.64
N GLU A 54 -18.71 26.38 2.82
CA GLU A 54 -17.36 26.09 3.36
C GLU A 54 -16.80 24.82 2.73
N LEU A 55 -15.46 24.74 2.67
CA LEU A 55 -14.74 23.52 2.33
C LEU A 55 -14.24 22.85 3.60
N LYS A 56 -14.54 21.56 3.74
CA LYS A 56 -14.09 20.75 4.87
C LYS A 56 -12.84 19.98 4.48
N PHE A 57 -11.70 20.37 5.04
CA PHE A 57 -10.43 19.66 4.92
C PHE A 57 -10.26 18.67 6.06
N ARG A 58 -9.67 17.52 5.76
CA ARG A 58 -9.26 16.53 6.76
C ARG A 58 -7.78 16.24 6.56
N PHE A 59 -6.98 16.48 7.58
CA PHE A 59 -5.53 16.23 7.54
C PHE A 59 -5.04 15.78 8.92
N ARG A 60 -3.76 15.42 9.02
CA ARG A 60 -3.11 15.06 10.28
C ARG A 60 -1.93 15.99 10.54
N LEU A 61 -1.74 16.40 11.80
CA LEU A 61 -0.57 17.11 12.27
C LEU A 61 0.39 16.14 12.93
N LYS A 62 1.64 16.15 12.52
CA LYS A 62 2.72 15.36 13.12
C LYS A 62 3.30 16.12 14.31
N ASN A 63 3.57 15.39 15.40
CA ASN A 63 4.16 15.90 16.63
C ASN A 63 3.53 17.25 17.05
N PRO A 64 2.23 17.26 17.34
CA PRO A 64 1.53 18.49 17.65
C PRO A 64 2.08 19.12 18.94
N LYS A 65 2.35 20.44 18.86
CA LYS A 65 2.72 21.27 19.99
C LYS A 65 1.52 22.07 20.41
N PHE A 66 1.18 21.98 21.66
CA PHE A 66 0.09 22.74 22.26
C PHE A 66 0.68 24.03 22.81
N LEU A 67 0.11 25.15 22.38
CA LEU A 67 0.60 26.49 22.72
C LEU A 67 -0.38 27.20 23.65
N ASP A 68 0.14 28.03 24.54
CA ASP A 68 -0.64 29.00 25.27
C ASP A 68 -1.03 30.21 24.41
N THR A 69 -1.93 31.05 24.87
CA THR A 69 -2.35 32.32 24.24
C THR A 69 -1.17 33.26 23.91
N ASN A 70 -0.08 33.14 24.64
CA ASN A 70 1.18 33.90 24.45
C ASN A 70 2.13 33.24 23.46
N GLY A 71 1.80 32.06 22.86
CA GLY A 71 2.64 31.33 21.92
C GLY A 71 3.72 30.46 22.56
N SER A 72 3.75 30.37 23.90
CA SER A 72 4.67 29.47 24.62
C SER A 72 4.20 28.01 24.49
N VAL A 73 5.14 27.07 24.30
CA VAL A 73 4.82 25.64 24.20
C VAL A 73 4.45 25.11 25.59
N ILE A 74 3.17 24.80 25.77
CA ILE A 74 2.69 24.14 26.99
C ILE A 74 3.10 22.67 26.99
N ARG A 75 2.96 22.03 25.83
CA ARG A 75 3.22 20.59 25.69
C ARG A 75 3.50 20.18 24.25
N GLU A 76 4.41 19.25 24.09
CA GLU A 76 4.70 18.56 22.81
C GLU A 76 4.28 17.09 22.93
N VAL A 77 3.56 16.56 21.94
CA VAL A 77 3.08 15.18 21.96
C VAL A 77 3.59 14.47 20.71
N THR A 78 4.26 13.34 20.92
CA THR A 78 4.75 12.51 19.82
C THR A 78 3.60 11.72 19.19
N GLY A 79 3.44 11.81 17.87
CA GLY A 79 2.40 11.10 17.14
C GLY A 79 1.68 11.98 16.12
N THR A 80 0.51 11.55 15.66
CA THR A 80 -0.28 12.31 14.67
C THR A 80 -1.67 12.63 15.20
N LEU A 81 -2.02 13.91 15.21
CA LEU A 81 -3.33 14.40 15.61
C LEU A 81 -4.23 14.58 14.38
N PRO A 82 -5.38 13.91 14.29
CA PRO A 82 -6.37 14.15 13.24
C PRO A 82 -7.00 15.54 13.38
N VAL A 83 -7.11 16.27 12.27
CA VAL A 83 -7.69 17.61 12.22
C VAL A 83 -8.82 17.68 11.20
N ILE A 84 -9.89 18.35 11.56
CA ILE A 84 -10.97 18.75 10.68
C ILE A 84 -10.97 20.30 10.63
N TRP A 85 -10.67 20.84 9.47
CA TRP A 85 -10.62 22.28 9.25
C TRP A 85 -11.69 22.71 8.26
N TYR A 86 -12.45 23.73 8.63
CA TYR A 86 -13.47 24.35 7.79
C TYR A 86 -12.92 25.67 7.25
N SER A 87 -12.71 25.75 5.92
CA SER A 87 -12.21 26.93 5.23
C SER A 87 -13.35 27.60 4.45
N PRO A 88 -13.40 28.94 4.37
CA PRO A 88 -14.35 29.62 3.49
C PRO A 88 -14.09 29.24 2.02
N PRO A 89 -15.11 29.40 1.14
CA PRO A 89 -14.96 29.08 -0.27
C PRO A 89 -13.87 29.93 -0.93
N PRO A 90 -13.14 29.41 -1.92
CA PRO A 90 -11.91 30.00 -2.47
C PRO A 90 -12.16 31.20 -3.37
N LYS A 91 -12.79 32.27 -2.85
CA LYS A 91 -12.80 33.59 -3.54
C LYS A 91 -11.45 34.31 -3.44
N LYS A 92 -10.55 33.84 -2.58
CA LYS A 92 -9.13 34.22 -2.54
C LYS A 92 -8.33 32.93 -2.58
N ALA A 93 -7.84 32.60 -3.76
CA ALA A 93 -6.91 31.51 -3.97
C ALA A 93 -5.76 31.60 -2.94
N GLY A 94 -5.50 30.55 -2.17
CA GLY A 94 -4.29 30.54 -1.40
C GLY A 94 -4.14 29.55 -0.26
N PHE A 95 -5.18 28.94 0.26
CA PHE A 95 -5.01 28.09 1.45
C PHE A 95 -5.68 26.71 1.32
N ALA A 96 -4.94 25.76 0.71
CA ALA A 96 -5.15 24.35 0.97
C ALA A 96 -4.04 23.89 1.94
N PRO A 97 -4.34 23.01 2.93
CA PRO A 97 -3.30 22.42 3.75
C PRO A 97 -2.39 21.56 2.88
N GLU A 98 -1.16 22.02 2.67
CA GLU A 98 -0.15 21.28 1.91
C GLU A 98 0.65 20.40 2.86
N GLN A 99 1.04 19.21 2.38
CA GLN A 99 1.87 18.29 3.16
C GLN A 99 3.26 18.92 3.39
N GLY A 100 3.73 18.92 4.62
CA GLY A 100 4.97 19.58 5.03
C GLY A 100 4.79 21.03 5.50
N ALA A 101 3.59 21.61 5.39
CA ALA A 101 3.32 22.95 5.92
C ALA A 101 3.14 22.90 7.44
N ILE A 102 3.64 23.91 8.14
CA ILE A 102 3.44 24.08 9.57
C ILE A 102 2.25 25.01 9.79
N PHE A 103 1.23 24.48 10.45
CA PHE A 103 0.01 25.22 10.77
C PHE A 103 -0.10 25.48 12.27
N ASN A 104 -0.51 26.71 12.60
CA ASN A 104 -1.08 27.04 13.90
C ASN A 104 -2.59 27.08 13.76
N LEU A 105 -3.24 26.14 14.42
CA LEU A 105 -4.68 26.00 14.39
C LEU A 105 -5.24 26.33 15.76
N VAL A 106 -6.22 27.21 15.78
CA VAL A 106 -7.03 27.45 16.97
C VAL A 106 -8.32 26.65 16.83
N GLY A 107 -8.59 25.76 17.74
CA GLY A 107 -9.77 24.90 17.64
C GLY A 107 -10.14 24.24 18.95
N LYS A 108 -11.20 23.45 18.90
CA LYS A 108 -11.68 22.65 20.03
C LYS A 108 -11.35 21.19 19.79
N ILE A 109 -10.82 20.52 20.81
CA ILE A 109 -10.52 19.10 20.80
C ILE A 109 -11.78 18.33 21.18
N TYR A 110 -12.04 17.25 20.46
CA TYR A 110 -13.16 16.34 20.70
C TYR A 110 -12.65 14.91 20.82
N VAL A 111 -13.24 14.16 21.75
CA VAL A 111 -13.05 12.73 21.88
C VAL A 111 -14.00 11.99 20.95
N ARG A 112 -13.56 10.93 20.29
CA ARG A 112 -14.42 10.12 19.42
C ARG A 112 -15.42 9.32 20.27
N ARG A 113 -16.69 9.29 19.87
CA ARG A 113 -17.77 8.53 20.53
C ARG A 113 -17.58 7.01 20.60
N ARG A 114 -16.57 6.46 19.94
CA ARG A 114 -16.24 5.02 19.95
C ARG A 114 -15.40 4.58 21.15
N VAL A 115 -14.97 5.51 21.98
CA VAL A 115 -14.21 5.21 23.19
C VAL A 115 -15.22 4.81 24.26
N ALA A 116 -15.29 3.53 24.59
CA ALA A 116 -16.31 2.94 25.45
C ALA A 116 -16.36 3.57 26.88
N ASP A 117 -15.20 4.01 27.37
CA ASP A 117 -15.06 4.56 28.74
C ASP A 117 -14.92 6.09 28.72
N GLY A 118 -15.10 6.77 27.58
CA GLY A 118 -14.92 8.23 27.46
C GLY A 118 -13.47 8.70 27.60
N VAL A 119 -12.53 7.81 27.88
CA VAL A 119 -11.11 8.10 28.10
C VAL A 119 -10.31 7.73 26.83
N PRO A 120 -9.72 8.70 26.10
CA PRO A 120 -8.94 8.41 24.91
C PRO A 120 -7.63 7.70 25.24
N LYS A 121 -7.36 6.61 24.54
CA LYS A 121 -6.15 5.78 24.71
C LYS A 121 -5.06 6.12 23.72
N SER A 122 -5.39 6.84 22.63
CA SER A 122 -4.45 7.25 21.60
C SER A 122 -4.80 8.61 21.02
N LEU A 123 -3.82 9.28 20.35
CA LEU A 123 -4.09 10.52 19.61
C LEU A 123 -5.12 10.31 18.47
N ASP A 124 -5.32 9.08 18.00
CA ASP A 124 -6.34 8.76 17.01
C ASP A 124 -7.77 8.76 17.59
N ASP A 125 -7.91 8.70 18.92
CA ASP A 125 -9.20 8.78 19.62
C ASP A 125 -9.68 10.21 19.82
N VAL A 126 -8.81 11.18 19.60
CA VAL A 126 -9.11 12.61 19.65
C VAL A 126 -9.02 13.22 18.26
N PHE A 127 -9.68 14.35 18.05
CA PHE A 127 -9.54 15.15 16.83
C PHE A 127 -9.78 16.64 17.13
N LEU A 128 -9.07 17.49 16.40
CA LEU A 128 -9.19 18.94 16.47
C LEU A 128 -10.20 19.42 15.41
N ILE A 129 -11.17 20.22 15.81
CA ILE A 129 -12.04 20.97 14.89
C ILE A 129 -11.61 22.44 14.94
N SER A 130 -11.19 22.98 13.78
CA SER A 130 -10.84 24.38 13.60
C SER A 130 -11.71 25.03 12.54
N ARG A 131 -12.00 26.33 12.69
CA ARG A 131 -12.66 27.17 11.68
C ARG A 131 -11.74 28.27 11.22
N ALA A 132 -11.82 28.63 9.94
CA ALA A 132 -10.90 29.52 9.26
C ALA A 132 -10.64 30.89 9.90
N ARG A 133 -11.64 31.42 10.64
CA ARG A 133 -11.50 32.74 11.30
C ARG A 133 -10.45 32.77 12.41
N SER A 134 -10.06 31.61 12.94
CA SER A 134 -9.12 31.44 14.04
C SER A 134 -7.80 30.79 13.63
N THR A 135 -7.56 30.61 12.32
CA THR A 135 -6.37 29.93 11.81
C THR A 135 -5.32 30.97 11.37
N LYS A 136 -4.16 30.97 12.02
CA LYS A 136 -2.96 31.65 11.52
C LYS A 136 -2.05 30.60 10.87
N VAL A 137 -1.78 30.77 9.58
CA VAL A 137 -0.71 30.01 8.91
C VAL A 137 0.59 30.73 9.23
N LEU A 138 1.47 30.12 9.98
CA LEU A 138 2.70 30.76 10.44
C LEU A 138 3.81 30.69 9.42
N ASP A 139 3.92 29.58 8.71
CA ASP A 139 4.96 29.44 7.70
C ASP A 139 4.67 28.22 6.81
N VAL A 140 4.79 28.41 5.52
CA VAL A 140 4.96 27.30 4.58
C VAL A 140 6.47 27.17 4.42
N ARG A 141 7.15 26.49 5.35
CA ARG A 141 8.56 26.13 5.15
C ARG A 141 8.66 25.22 3.94
N ARG A 142 8.78 25.85 2.76
CA ARG A 142 9.04 25.16 1.49
C ARG A 142 10.46 24.60 1.38
N ASP A 143 11.32 24.90 2.36
CA ASP A 143 12.77 24.71 2.25
C ASP A 143 13.33 23.52 3.02
N GLY A 144 12.48 22.65 3.56
CA GLY A 144 12.90 21.40 4.20
C GLY A 144 12.90 20.19 3.26
N PRO A 145 13.49 19.06 3.67
CA PRO A 145 13.45 17.80 2.91
C PRO A 145 12.03 17.36 2.53
N SER A 146 11.04 17.65 3.37
CA SER A 146 9.61 17.40 3.12
C SER A 146 9.06 18.27 1.98
N GLY A 147 9.45 19.53 1.88
CA GLY A 147 9.05 20.44 0.80
C GLY A 147 9.66 20.03 -0.55
N PHE A 148 10.92 19.61 -0.57
CA PHE A 148 11.56 19.05 -1.77
C PHE A 148 10.83 17.80 -2.24
N LEU A 149 10.55 16.86 -1.34
CA LEU A 149 9.86 15.62 -1.65
C LEU A 149 8.44 15.86 -2.20
N SER A 150 7.72 16.82 -1.62
CA SER A 150 6.41 17.24 -2.11
C SER A 150 6.49 17.81 -3.53
N ARG A 151 7.46 18.68 -3.83
CA ARG A 151 7.68 19.22 -5.19
C ARG A 151 7.95 18.11 -6.20
N VAL A 152 8.83 17.16 -5.87
CA VAL A 152 9.12 16.01 -6.73
C VAL A 152 7.87 15.17 -6.97
N ARG A 153 7.07 14.92 -5.90
CA ARG A 153 5.83 14.14 -5.99
C ARG A 153 4.78 14.82 -6.87
N TYR A 154 4.58 16.15 -6.76
CA TYR A 154 3.64 16.88 -7.61
C TYR A 154 4.15 17.01 -9.05
N SER A 155 5.46 17.22 -9.27
CA SER A 155 6.04 17.20 -10.61
C SER A 155 5.89 15.83 -11.27
N ALA A 156 6.09 14.74 -10.54
CA ALA A 156 5.83 13.40 -11.05
C ALA A 156 4.34 13.20 -11.36
N ALA A 157 3.43 13.70 -10.50
CA ALA A 157 1.98 13.63 -10.73
C ALA A 157 1.57 14.34 -12.03
N ASP A 158 2.10 15.55 -12.28
CA ASP A 158 1.84 16.29 -13.53
C ASP A 158 2.30 15.50 -14.75
N ARG A 159 3.52 14.93 -14.71
CA ARG A 159 4.09 14.17 -15.83
C ARG A 159 3.30 12.90 -16.15
N ILE A 160 2.92 12.10 -15.15
CA ILE A 160 2.19 10.84 -15.35
C ILE A 160 0.72 11.04 -15.69
N THR A 161 0.17 12.23 -15.51
CA THR A 161 -1.22 12.54 -15.85
C THR A 161 -1.36 13.42 -17.08
N ARG A 162 -0.26 13.76 -17.73
CA ARG A 162 -0.26 14.59 -18.94
C ARG A 162 -1.01 13.87 -20.07
N GLY A 163 -1.93 14.61 -20.72
CA GLY A 163 -2.81 14.08 -21.76
C GLY A 163 -4.06 13.35 -21.25
N LEU A 164 -4.29 13.31 -19.93
CA LEU A 164 -5.45 12.64 -19.33
C LEU A 164 -6.55 13.59 -18.86
N ASP A 165 -6.60 14.82 -19.34
CA ASP A 165 -7.58 15.83 -18.89
C ASP A 165 -9.03 15.43 -19.19
N ARG A 166 -9.25 14.63 -20.26
CA ARG A 166 -10.55 14.08 -20.62
C ARG A 166 -10.95 12.81 -19.84
N MET A 167 -10.05 12.29 -18.99
CA MET A 167 -10.21 11.03 -18.24
C MET A 167 -9.99 11.23 -16.73
N PRO A 168 -10.76 12.08 -16.06
CA PRO A 168 -10.51 12.48 -14.67
C PRO A 168 -10.61 11.32 -13.67
N ALA A 169 -11.47 10.34 -13.93
CA ALA A 169 -11.61 9.17 -13.07
C ALA A 169 -10.38 8.27 -13.15
N GLU A 170 -9.86 8.01 -14.33
CA GLU A 170 -8.68 7.19 -14.58
C GLU A 170 -7.41 7.90 -14.07
N LYS A 171 -7.34 9.22 -14.27
CA LYS A 171 -6.29 10.09 -13.70
C LYS A 171 -6.20 9.92 -12.18
N SER A 172 -7.33 9.99 -11.47
CA SER A 172 -7.36 9.81 -10.01
C SER A 172 -6.96 8.40 -9.57
N LEU A 173 -7.33 7.36 -10.35
CA LEU A 173 -6.95 5.98 -10.08
C LEU A 173 -5.43 5.78 -10.24
N ILE A 174 -4.84 6.26 -11.33
CA ILE A 174 -3.39 6.17 -11.58
C ILE A 174 -2.63 6.89 -10.48
N LEU A 175 -3.02 8.12 -10.11
CA LEU A 175 -2.38 8.89 -9.04
C LEU A 175 -2.45 8.18 -7.69
N ALA A 176 -3.58 7.55 -7.38
CA ALA A 176 -3.74 6.80 -6.14
C ALA A 176 -2.85 5.56 -6.09
N MET A 177 -2.73 4.82 -7.21
CA MET A 177 -1.95 3.60 -7.29
C MET A 177 -0.44 3.86 -7.29
N THR A 178 0.01 4.91 -8.00
CA THR A 178 1.44 5.17 -8.23
C THR A 178 2.06 6.06 -7.17
N LEU A 179 1.37 7.12 -6.77
CA LEU A 179 1.87 8.14 -5.85
C LEU A 179 1.09 8.22 -4.53
N GLY A 180 0.02 7.44 -4.37
CA GLY A 180 -0.77 7.41 -3.13
C GLY A 180 -1.72 8.58 -2.92
N PHE A 181 -2.09 9.32 -3.96
CA PHE A 181 -3.12 10.37 -3.90
C PHE A 181 -4.52 9.77 -3.87
N ARG A 182 -4.95 9.25 -2.71
CA ARG A 182 -6.27 8.62 -2.54
C ARG A 182 -7.41 9.62 -2.35
N SER A 183 -7.08 10.86 -2.02
CA SER A 183 -8.05 11.92 -1.74
C SER A 183 -8.98 12.20 -2.91
N ASP A 184 -8.50 12.01 -4.13
CA ASP A 184 -9.18 12.39 -5.37
C ASP A 184 -10.11 11.31 -5.91
N ILE A 185 -10.13 10.13 -5.26
CA ILE A 185 -11.04 9.04 -5.65
C ILE A 185 -12.42 9.28 -5.06
N PRO A 186 -13.49 9.36 -5.88
CA PRO A 186 -14.86 9.47 -5.40
C PRO A 186 -15.22 8.34 -4.42
N SER A 187 -15.94 8.65 -3.36
CA SER A 187 -16.35 7.67 -2.33
C SER A 187 -17.19 6.52 -2.91
N LYS A 188 -17.96 6.78 -3.97
CA LYS A 188 -18.71 5.76 -4.72
C LYS A 188 -17.76 4.74 -5.36
N THR A 189 -16.73 5.20 -6.06
CA THR A 189 -15.69 4.34 -6.66
C THR A 189 -14.97 3.53 -5.59
N MET A 190 -14.58 4.15 -4.49
CA MET A 190 -13.92 3.46 -3.37
C MET A 190 -14.81 2.35 -2.77
N ARG A 191 -16.13 2.59 -2.65
CA ARG A 191 -17.10 1.58 -2.20
C ARG A 191 -17.18 0.41 -3.18
N THR A 192 -17.26 0.69 -4.49
CA THR A 192 -17.30 -0.33 -5.55
C THR A 192 -16.09 -1.25 -5.48
N PHE A 193 -14.88 -0.70 -5.41
CA PHE A 193 -13.67 -1.50 -5.29
C PHE A 193 -13.60 -2.31 -3.98
N ARG A 194 -14.21 -1.79 -2.89
CA ARG A 194 -14.33 -2.53 -1.64
C ARG A 194 -15.23 -3.75 -1.79
N HIS A 195 -16.40 -3.59 -2.42
CA HIS A 195 -17.34 -4.70 -2.65
C HIS A 195 -16.80 -5.73 -3.64
N ALA A 196 -16.02 -5.31 -4.62
CA ALA A 196 -15.31 -6.21 -5.54
C ALA A 196 -14.10 -6.93 -4.90
N GLY A 197 -13.66 -6.52 -3.70
CA GLY A 197 -12.46 -7.06 -3.04
C GLY A 197 -11.14 -6.57 -3.62
N THR A 198 -11.16 -5.52 -4.45
CA THR A 198 -10.01 -4.96 -5.16
C THR A 198 -9.48 -3.64 -4.56
N ILE A 199 -10.04 -3.20 -3.42
CA ILE A 199 -9.68 -1.92 -2.77
C ILE A 199 -8.21 -1.81 -2.38
N HIS A 200 -7.53 -2.94 -2.14
CA HIS A 200 -6.13 -3.00 -1.75
C HIS A 200 -5.18 -2.42 -2.81
N ILE A 201 -5.63 -2.30 -4.08
CA ILE A 201 -4.87 -1.72 -5.18
C ILE A 201 -4.62 -0.21 -4.97
N PHE A 202 -5.54 0.51 -4.30
CA PHE A 202 -5.35 1.93 -3.96
C PHE A 202 -4.52 2.15 -2.69
N ALA A 203 -4.31 1.11 -1.90
CA ALA A 203 -3.27 1.15 -0.90
C ALA A 203 -1.95 0.94 -1.61
N ILE A 204 -0.98 1.86 -1.48
CA ILE A 204 0.38 1.53 -1.88
C ILE A 204 0.77 0.31 -1.08
N SER A 205 0.69 -0.83 -1.76
CA SER A 205 0.84 -2.15 -1.15
C SER A 205 2.24 -2.69 -1.39
N GLY A 206 2.56 -3.77 -0.72
CA GLY A 206 3.79 -4.51 -0.98
C GLY A 206 3.94 -4.90 -2.46
N LEU A 207 2.83 -5.16 -3.15
CA LEU A 207 2.85 -5.47 -4.59
C LEU A 207 3.43 -4.33 -5.43
N HIS A 208 3.08 -3.06 -5.13
CA HIS A 208 3.61 -1.91 -5.87
C HIS A 208 5.11 -1.76 -5.67
N VAL A 209 5.60 -1.95 -4.43
CA VAL A 209 7.03 -1.92 -4.11
C VAL A 209 7.77 -3.06 -4.83
N LEU A 210 7.20 -4.26 -4.85
CA LEU A 210 7.77 -5.41 -5.54
C LEU A 210 7.81 -5.20 -7.06
N LEU A 211 6.78 -4.59 -7.67
CA LEU A 211 6.78 -4.25 -9.09
C LEU A 211 7.88 -3.25 -9.44
N ILE A 212 8.10 -2.24 -8.61
CA ILE A 212 9.22 -1.29 -8.80
C ILE A 212 10.56 -2.02 -8.64
N ALA A 213 10.69 -2.88 -7.62
CA ALA A 213 11.90 -3.68 -7.43
C ALA A 213 12.17 -4.60 -8.64
N GLU A 214 11.13 -5.22 -9.21
CA GLU A 214 11.22 -6.05 -10.42
C GLU A 214 11.68 -5.25 -11.63
N ILE A 215 11.13 -4.04 -11.83
CA ILE A 215 11.54 -3.14 -12.93
C ILE A 215 13.03 -2.78 -12.79
N ILE A 216 13.45 -2.38 -11.59
CA ILE A 216 14.85 -2.03 -11.33
C ILE A 216 15.76 -3.25 -11.56
N ALA A 217 15.40 -4.41 -10.99
CA ALA A 217 16.16 -5.65 -11.14
C ALA A 217 16.27 -6.07 -12.62
N TRP A 218 15.20 -5.91 -13.40
CA TRP A 218 15.22 -6.16 -14.85
C TRP A 218 16.17 -5.21 -15.58
N CYS A 219 16.12 -3.90 -15.29
CA CYS A 219 17.05 -2.93 -15.85
C CYS A 219 18.50 -3.30 -15.53
N LEU A 220 18.81 -3.61 -14.26
CA LEU A 220 20.17 -4.00 -13.83
C LEU A 220 20.64 -5.26 -14.54
N GLY A 221 19.74 -6.22 -14.77
CA GLY A 221 20.02 -7.44 -15.55
C GLY A 221 20.33 -7.13 -17.02
N VAL A 222 19.58 -6.22 -17.64
CA VAL A 222 19.82 -5.77 -19.04
C VAL A 222 21.20 -5.11 -19.17
N PHE A 223 21.62 -4.33 -18.19
CA PHE A 223 22.95 -3.71 -18.14
C PHE A 223 24.08 -4.68 -17.74
N GLY A 224 23.79 -5.96 -17.53
CA GLY A 224 24.78 -6.98 -17.18
C GLY A 224 25.35 -6.86 -15.76
N ILE A 225 24.70 -6.09 -14.89
CA ILE A 225 25.16 -5.92 -13.50
C ILE A 225 24.94 -7.23 -12.74
N SER A 226 26.01 -7.75 -12.11
CA SER A 226 25.93 -8.97 -11.31
C SER A 226 24.90 -8.83 -10.19
N ARG A 227 24.07 -9.88 -9.98
CA ARG A 227 23.02 -9.94 -8.96
C ARG A 227 23.53 -9.62 -7.54
N LYS A 228 24.80 -9.88 -7.27
CA LYS A 228 25.46 -9.55 -6.02
C LYS A 228 25.36 -8.04 -5.67
N TYR A 229 25.41 -7.18 -6.67
CA TYR A 229 25.44 -5.72 -6.47
C TYR A 229 24.08 -5.04 -6.67
N TRP A 230 23.01 -5.78 -6.98
CA TRP A 230 21.70 -5.21 -7.26
C TRP A 230 21.15 -4.39 -6.09
N VAL A 231 21.40 -4.79 -4.85
CA VAL A 231 20.93 -4.09 -3.65
C VAL A 231 21.45 -2.65 -3.57
N ILE A 232 22.63 -2.36 -4.11
CA ILE A 232 23.30 -1.05 -3.99
C ILE A 232 22.43 0.06 -4.64
N PRO A 233 22.00 -0.02 -5.91
CA PRO A 233 21.06 0.94 -6.48
C PRO A 233 19.61 0.69 -6.08
N LEU A 234 19.20 -0.55 -5.82
CA LEU A 234 17.81 -0.90 -5.54
C LEU A 234 17.32 -0.35 -4.20
N ALA A 235 18.13 -0.47 -3.13
CA ALA A 235 17.73 -0.03 -1.80
C ALA A 235 17.45 1.49 -1.74
N PRO A 236 18.32 2.40 -2.21
CA PRO A 236 18.05 3.83 -2.20
C PRO A 236 16.87 4.22 -3.11
N ILE A 237 16.71 3.56 -4.28
CA ILE A 237 15.58 3.85 -5.18
C ILE A 237 14.26 3.42 -4.52
N LEU A 238 14.20 2.23 -3.88
CA LEU A 238 13.01 1.80 -3.13
C LEU A 238 12.72 2.72 -1.96
N ALA A 239 13.73 3.13 -1.21
CA ALA A 239 13.56 4.09 -0.12
C ALA A 239 12.99 5.42 -0.66
N ALA A 240 13.57 5.97 -1.72
CA ALA A 240 13.08 7.18 -2.37
C ALA A 240 11.61 7.02 -2.83
N TYR A 241 11.25 5.90 -3.45
CA TYR A 241 9.88 5.60 -3.85
C TYR A 241 8.92 5.55 -2.64
N VAL A 242 9.30 4.85 -1.57
CA VAL A 242 8.50 4.76 -0.34
C VAL A 242 8.25 6.16 0.25
N PHE A 243 9.28 6.99 0.34
CA PHE A 243 9.13 8.37 0.82
C PHE A 243 8.30 9.23 -0.14
N LEU A 244 8.53 9.12 -1.44
CA LEU A 244 7.77 9.85 -2.47
C LEU A 244 6.27 9.53 -2.41
N THR A 245 5.92 8.29 -2.06
CA THR A 245 4.53 7.85 -1.92
C THR A 245 3.91 8.18 -0.56
N GLY A 246 4.60 8.94 0.29
CA GLY A 246 4.12 9.42 1.58
C GLY A 246 4.41 8.49 2.76
N GLY A 247 5.43 7.62 2.65
CA GLY A 247 5.90 6.79 3.76
C GLY A 247 4.84 5.84 4.31
N GLN A 248 3.99 5.27 3.45
CA GLN A 248 2.93 4.36 3.89
C GLN A 248 3.53 3.15 4.62
N PRO A 249 3.04 2.77 5.82
CA PRO A 249 3.63 1.68 6.60
C PRO A 249 3.72 0.35 5.84
N SER A 250 2.74 0.04 4.97
CA SER A 250 2.75 -1.14 4.11
C SER A 250 3.89 -1.12 3.08
N ALA A 251 4.16 0.05 2.49
CA ALA A 251 5.25 0.25 1.53
C ALA A 251 6.63 0.20 2.23
N MET A 252 6.74 0.77 3.42
CA MET A 252 7.98 0.71 4.23
C MET A 252 8.35 -0.73 4.57
N ARG A 253 7.39 -1.54 5.04
CA ARG A 253 7.62 -2.97 5.34
C ARG A 253 8.06 -3.75 4.10
N ALA A 254 7.38 -3.54 2.98
CA ALA A 254 7.70 -4.22 1.73
C ALA A 254 9.06 -3.78 1.17
N GLY A 255 9.39 -2.49 1.23
CA GLY A 255 10.69 -1.97 0.84
C GLY A 255 11.82 -2.56 1.67
N LEU A 256 11.63 -2.67 2.99
CA LEU A 256 12.59 -3.29 3.90
C LEU A 256 12.78 -4.78 3.57
N MET A 257 11.69 -5.56 3.44
CA MET A 257 11.76 -6.98 3.09
C MET A 257 12.44 -7.20 1.72
N ALA A 258 12.10 -6.39 0.71
CA ALA A 258 12.74 -6.46 -0.60
C ALA A 258 14.24 -6.13 -0.52
N THR A 259 14.61 -5.09 0.22
CA THR A 259 16.03 -4.71 0.42
C THR A 259 16.81 -5.85 1.07
N ILE A 260 16.29 -6.46 2.13
CA ILE A 260 16.95 -7.60 2.80
C ILE A 260 17.07 -8.80 1.84
N TYR A 261 16.01 -9.11 1.08
CA TYR A 261 16.01 -10.19 0.10
C TYR A 261 17.09 -10.02 -0.98
N TYR A 262 17.21 -8.80 -1.53
CA TYR A 262 18.20 -8.48 -2.56
C TYR A 262 19.61 -8.24 -1.98
N ALA A 263 19.75 -8.01 -0.68
CA ALA A 263 21.04 -7.88 -0.01
C ALA A 263 21.72 -9.24 0.25
N ALA A 264 20.97 -10.32 0.36
CA ALA A 264 21.51 -11.64 0.70
C ALA A 264 22.69 -12.08 -0.20
N PRO A 265 22.64 -11.91 -1.55
CA PRO A 265 23.77 -12.27 -2.42
C PRO A 265 25.04 -11.44 -2.20
N LEU A 266 24.92 -10.19 -1.70
CA LEU A 266 26.09 -9.37 -1.36
C LEU A 266 26.94 -10.00 -0.25
N PHE A 267 26.26 -10.70 0.69
CA PHE A 267 26.88 -11.43 1.80
C PHE A 267 27.13 -12.90 1.49
N GLY A 268 27.11 -13.29 0.20
CA GLY A 268 27.33 -14.70 -0.21
C GLY A 268 26.20 -15.66 0.22
N ARG A 269 25.03 -15.12 0.59
CA ARG A 269 23.88 -15.90 1.02
C ARG A 269 22.85 -16.05 -0.11
N ARG A 270 22.07 -17.14 -0.07
CA ARG A 270 20.90 -17.28 -0.99
C ARG A 270 19.78 -16.36 -0.54
N SER A 271 19.12 -15.71 -1.50
CA SER A 271 17.91 -14.92 -1.22
C SER A 271 16.79 -15.86 -0.80
N ASP A 272 16.28 -15.66 0.42
CA ASP A 272 15.16 -16.42 0.98
C ASP A 272 14.12 -15.48 1.55
N ALA A 273 12.84 -15.71 1.17
CA ALA A 273 11.75 -14.82 1.53
C ALA A 273 11.38 -14.91 3.03
N LEU A 274 11.42 -16.12 3.62
CA LEU A 274 11.11 -16.30 5.04
C LEU A 274 12.16 -15.63 5.91
N ASN A 275 13.43 -15.76 5.55
CA ASN A 275 14.52 -15.07 6.25
C ASN A 275 14.39 -13.54 6.12
N ALA A 276 14.01 -13.03 4.95
CA ALA A 276 13.77 -11.60 4.76
C ALA A 276 12.60 -11.09 5.62
N ILE A 277 11.51 -11.86 5.73
CA ILE A 277 10.36 -11.57 6.61
C ILE A 277 10.82 -11.56 8.07
N ALA A 278 11.53 -12.60 8.52
CA ALA A 278 12.02 -12.72 9.90
C ALA A 278 12.95 -11.56 10.29
N CYS A 279 13.92 -11.23 9.43
CA CYS A 279 14.80 -10.08 9.63
C CYS A 279 14.03 -8.75 9.67
N ALA A 280 13.02 -8.56 8.82
CA ALA A 280 12.20 -7.35 8.85
C ALA A 280 11.41 -7.22 10.16
N VAL A 281 10.86 -8.32 10.69
CA VAL A 281 10.21 -8.34 12.02
C VAL A 281 11.19 -7.96 13.12
N LEU A 282 12.39 -8.57 13.12
CA LEU A 282 13.44 -8.28 14.10
C LEU A 282 13.93 -6.84 14.07
N LEU A 283 13.88 -6.18 12.92
CA LEU A 283 14.26 -4.77 12.79
C LEU A 283 13.13 -3.80 13.16
N LEU A 284 11.87 -4.17 12.93
CA LEU A 284 10.73 -3.27 13.12
C LEU A 284 10.09 -3.34 14.50
N VAL A 285 10.12 -4.52 15.15
CA VAL A 285 9.44 -4.72 16.43
C VAL A 285 10.18 -4.11 17.63
N PRO A 286 11.52 -4.28 17.79
CA PRO A 286 12.19 -3.77 18.96
C PRO A 286 12.10 -2.25 19.16
N PRO A 287 12.22 -1.40 18.11
CA PRO A 287 12.09 0.05 18.28
C PRO A 287 10.66 0.50 18.60
N ASN A 288 9.66 -0.25 18.13
CA ASN A 288 8.25 0.06 18.35
C ASN A 288 7.44 -1.23 18.55
N PRO A 289 7.44 -1.83 19.75
CA PRO A 289 6.76 -3.09 20.02
C PRO A 289 5.25 -3.04 19.79
N GLU A 290 4.62 -1.87 19.90
CA GLU A 290 3.17 -1.69 19.64
C GLU A 290 2.78 -2.00 18.19
N ILE A 291 3.74 -2.00 17.24
CA ILE A 291 3.45 -2.27 15.84
C ILE A 291 2.86 -3.67 15.62
N VAL A 292 3.10 -4.61 16.54
CA VAL A 292 2.58 -5.99 16.48
C VAL A 292 1.05 -6.03 16.57
N THR A 293 0.44 -5.04 17.24
CA THR A 293 -1.01 -4.92 17.38
C THR A 293 -1.64 -4.10 16.25
N ASP A 294 -0.83 -3.47 15.39
CA ASP A 294 -1.33 -2.73 14.23
C ASP A 294 -1.91 -3.69 13.19
N LEU A 295 -3.18 -3.44 12.80
CA LEU A 295 -3.88 -4.26 11.83
C LEU A 295 -3.14 -4.36 10.49
N GLY A 296 -2.52 -3.27 10.06
CA GLY A 296 -1.74 -3.26 8.82
C GLY A 296 -0.48 -4.12 8.92
N PHE A 297 0.16 -4.18 10.09
CA PHE A 297 1.28 -5.08 10.36
C PHE A 297 0.82 -6.53 10.28
N ILE A 298 -0.23 -6.89 11.03
CA ILE A 298 -0.78 -8.25 11.05
C ILE A 298 -1.13 -8.71 9.64
N LEU A 299 -1.93 -7.93 8.90
CA LEU A 299 -2.35 -8.28 7.55
C LEU A 299 -1.17 -8.40 6.58
N SER A 300 -0.20 -7.47 6.64
CA SER A 300 0.95 -7.48 5.74
C SER A 300 1.83 -8.71 5.94
N PHE A 301 2.23 -9.00 7.18
CA PHE A 301 3.11 -10.12 7.47
C PHE A 301 2.40 -11.47 7.31
N SER A 302 1.14 -11.59 7.73
CA SER A 302 0.34 -12.81 7.52
C SER A 302 0.16 -13.12 6.04
N MET A 303 -0.12 -12.10 5.20
CA MET A 303 -0.29 -12.27 3.76
C MET A 303 0.99 -12.75 3.09
N VAL A 304 2.13 -12.09 3.34
CA VAL A 304 3.40 -12.47 2.69
C VAL A 304 3.85 -13.85 3.16
N THR A 305 3.81 -14.11 4.47
CA THR A 305 4.16 -15.41 5.05
C THR A 305 3.24 -16.52 4.52
N GLY A 306 1.94 -16.29 4.49
CA GLY A 306 0.97 -17.24 3.96
C GLY A 306 1.20 -17.54 2.47
N ILE A 307 1.47 -16.53 1.66
CA ILE A 307 1.80 -16.74 0.23
C ILE A 307 3.08 -17.58 0.11
N VAL A 308 4.14 -17.26 0.84
CA VAL A 308 5.41 -18.00 0.74
C VAL A 308 5.25 -19.46 1.17
N ILE A 309 4.45 -19.72 2.21
CA ILE A 309 4.23 -21.11 2.72
C ILE A 309 3.29 -21.90 1.81
N PHE A 310 2.15 -21.33 1.41
CA PHE A 310 1.09 -22.08 0.74
C PHE A 310 1.22 -22.09 -0.78
N LEU A 311 1.87 -21.10 -1.41
CA LEU A 311 1.98 -21.01 -2.87
C LEU A 311 2.57 -22.27 -3.52
N PRO A 312 3.66 -22.89 -3.04
CA PRO A 312 4.23 -24.08 -3.66
C PRO A 312 3.24 -25.25 -3.73
N HIS A 313 2.38 -25.36 -2.71
CA HIS A 313 1.39 -26.43 -2.61
C HIS A 313 0.18 -26.22 -3.53
N VAL A 314 -0.21 -24.96 -3.78
CA VAL A 314 -1.27 -24.61 -4.72
C VAL A 314 -0.75 -24.64 -6.17
N GLN A 315 0.47 -24.20 -6.39
CA GLN A 315 1.09 -24.12 -7.71
C GLN A 315 1.33 -25.51 -8.32
N SER A 316 1.85 -26.45 -7.55
CA SER A 316 2.23 -27.78 -8.04
C SER A 316 1.07 -28.58 -8.70
N PRO A 317 -0.13 -28.69 -8.13
CA PRO A 317 -1.26 -29.35 -8.79
C PRO A 317 -1.79 -28.55 -9.98
N LEU A 318 -1.81 -27.23 -9.91
CA LEU A 318 -2.28 -26.38 -11.00
C LEU A 318 -1.32 -26.40 -12.20
N ASP A 319 -0.01 -26.45 -11.97
CA ASP A 319 0.97 -26.59 -13.03
C ASP A 319 0.80 -27.92 -13.78
N ARG A 320 0.42 -28.99 -13.11
CA ARG A 320 0.09 -30.28 -13.75
C ARG A 320 -1.20 -30.22 -14.57
N LEU A 321 -2.21 -29.50 -14.09
CA LEU A 321 -3.49 -29.37 -14.77
C LEU A 321 -3.42 -28.45 -16.01
N PHE A 322 -2.70 -27.32 -15.90
CA PHE A 322 -2.67 -26.28 -16.93
C PHE A 322 -1.43 -26.32 -17.85
N ARG A 323 -0.45 -27.21 -17.57
CA ARG A 323 0.84 -27.25 -18.27
C ARG A 323 1.33 -28.65 -18.61
N PRO A 324 0.52 -29.58 -19.13
CA PRO A 324 1.05 -30.89 -19.52
C PRO A 324 2.16 -30.79 -20.60
N GLU A 325 2.15 -29.77 -21.44
CA GLU A 325 3.12 -29.54 -22.54
C GLU A 325 4.06 -28.35 -22.30
N ALA A 326 3.79 -27.53 -21.30
CA ALA A 326 4.50 -26.25 -21.06
C ALA A 326 5.98 -26.44 -20.66
N ALA A 327 6.37 -27.56 -20.12
CA ALA A 327 7.78 -27.86 -19.82
C ALA A 327 8.59 -28.02 -21.12
N THR A 328 8.05 -28.68 -22.12
CA THR A 328 8.67 -28.85 -23.46
C THR A 328 8.67 -27.55 -24.25
N GLU A 329 7.59 -26.79 -24.18
CA GLU A 329 7.48 -25.48 -24.84
C GLU A 329 8.34 -24.39 -24.16
N ALA A 330 8.41 -24.36 -22.82
CA ALA A 330 9.28 -23.47 -22.08
C ALA A 330 10.77 -23.78 -22.35
N MET A 331 11.16 -25.05 -22.43
CA MET A 331 12.51 -25.44 -22.84
C MET A 331 12.81 -25.06 -24.30
N ALA A 332 11.82 -25.14 -25.19
CA ALA A 332 11.96 -24.70 -26.58
C ALA A 332 12.15 -23.16 -26.67
N ILE A 333 11.36 -22.40 -25.89
CA ILE A 333 11.48 -20.95 -25.81
C ILE A 333 12.83 -20.55 -25.18
N ASP A 334 13.29 -21.23 -24.15
CA ASP A 334 14.56 -20.96 -23.48
C ASP A 334 15.75 -21.31 -24.39
N ARG A 335 15.70 -22.42 -25.13
CA ARG A 335 16.70 -22.77 -26.15
C ARG A 335 16.75 -21.75 -27.31
N LEU A 336 15.60 -21.20 -27.67
CA LEU A 336 15.51 -20.16 -28.69
C LEU A 336 15.97 -18.78 -28.19
N ALA A 337 15.78 -18.49 -26.90
CA ALA A 337 16.26 -17.27 -26.24
C ALA A 337 17.79 -17.27 -26.04
N THR A 338 18.40 -18.44 -25.85
CA THR A 338 19.84 -18.62 -25.63
C THR A 338 20.62 -18.84 -26.96
N GLY A 339 19.92 -19.20 -28.06
CA GLY A 339 20.53 -19.33 -29.39
C GLY A 339 20.96 -18.00 -30.01
N LYS A 340 22.03 -18.03 -30.86
CA LYS A 340 22.55 -16.87 -31.64
C LYS A 340 21.55 -16.47 -32.73
N MET A 341 20.38 -15.93 -32.38
CA MET A 341 19.41 -15.41 -33.34
C MET A 341 19.57 -13.90 -33.51
N SER A 342 19.46 -13.41 -34.76
CA SER A 342 19.44 -11.99 -35.11
C SER A 342 18.28 -11.29 -34.38
N PHE A 343 18.50 -10.03 -33.98
CA PHE A 343 17.51 -9.16 -33.28
C PHE A 343 16.12 -9.18 -33.95
N TRP A 344 16.05 -9.07 -35.29
CA TRP A 344 14.82 -9.10 -36.08
C TRP A 344 14.08 -10.44 -35.99
N ARG A 345 14.80 -11.57 -36.03
CA ARG A 345 14.18 -12.90 -35.88
C ARG A 345 13.64 -13.12 -34.49
N ARG A 346 14.30 -12.62 -33.43
CA ARG A 346 13.77 -12.62 -32.07
C ARG A 346 12.48 -11.81 -31.96
N TRP A 347 12.43 -10.66 -32.62
CA TRP A 347 11.28 -9.76 -32.59
C TRP A 347 10.05 -10.40 -33.23
N VAL A 348 10.18 -10.91 -34.47
CA VAL A 348 9.11 -11.61 -35.21
C VAL A 348 8.66 -12.87 -34.48
N PHE A 349 9.59 -13.64 -33.90
CA PHE A 349 9.28 -14.85 -33.14
C PHE A 349 8.50 -14.51 -31.86
N SER A 350 8.86 -13.43 -31.14
CA SER A 350 8.13 -12.95 -29.96
C SER A 350 6.69 -12.61 -30.30
N PHE A 351 6.42 -11.94 -31.43
CA PHE A 351 5.05 -11.60 -31.85
C PHE A 351 4.21 -12.83 -32.16
N ARG A 352 4.76 -13.82 -32.84
CA ARG A 352 4.04 -15.05 -33.20
C ARG A 352 3.65 -15.89 -31.97
N HIS A 353 4.41 -15.79 -30.88
CA HIS A 353 4.21 -16.57 -29.65
C HIS A 353 3.59 -15.74 -28.49
N ILE A 354 3.16 -14.49 -28.75
CA ILE A 354 2.45 -13.67 -27.77
C ILE A 354 1.29 -14.41 -27.08
N PRO A 355 0.40 -15.14 -27.80
CA PRO A 355 -0.71 -15.84 -27.14
C PRO A 355 -0.22 -16.90 -26.15
N LEU A 356 0.81 -17.65 -26.50
CA LEU A 356 1.40 -18.67 -25.63
C LEU A 356 2.09 -18.03 -24.41
N TYR A 357 2.86 -16.96 -24.63
CA TYR A 357 3.51 -16.21 -23.57
C TYR A 357 2.51 -15.58 -22.61
N LEU A 358 1.40 -15.00 -23.13
CA LEU A 358 0.30 -14.50 -22.31
C LEU A 358 -0.35 -15.62 -21.50
N ARG A 359 -0.64 -16.76 -22.14
CA ARG A 359 -1.23 -17.95 -21.48
C ARG A 359 -0.34 -18.47 -20.35
N LEU A 360 0.97 -18.56 -20.57
CA LEU A 360 1.94 -19.00 -19.57
C LEU A 360 2.08 -18.00 -18.43
N LYS A 361 2.07 -16.71 -18.73
CA LYS A 361 2.10 -15.65 -17.70
C LYS A 361 0.80 -15.61 -16.89
N CYS A 362 -0.34 -15.67 -17.53
CA CYS A 362 -1.64 -15.73 -16.83
C CYS A 362 -1.74 -16.97 -15.93
N ALA A 363 -1.28 -18.13 -16.42
CA ALA A 363 -1.25 -19.35 -15.64
C ALA A 363 -0.38 -19.25 -14.36
N LYS A 364 0.67 -18.42 -14.34
CA LYS A 364 1.48 -18.15 -13.14
C LYS A 364 0.76 -17.27 -12.11
N HIS A 365 -0.15 -16.41 -12.54
CA HIS A 365 -0.87 -15.51 -11.62
C HIS A 365 -2.03 -16.20 -10.90
N ILE A 366 -2.63 -17.25 -11.50
CA ILE A 366 -3.76 -17.98 -10.91
C ILE A 366 -3.40 -18.61 -9.56
N PRO A 367 -2.30 -19.39 -9.41
CA PRO A 367 -1.91 -19.94 -8.11
C PRO A 367 -1.67 -18.88 -7.05
N VAL A 368 -1.05 -17.76 -7.42
CA VAL A 368 -0.81 -16.64 -6.51
C VAL A 368 -2.13 -16.01 -6.05
N ALA A 369 -3.07 -15.79 -6.98
CA ALA A 369 -4.37 -15.22 -6.66
C ALA A 369 -5.20 -16.14 -5.75
N ILE A 370 -5.19 -17.47 -6.01
CA ILE A 370 -5.86 -18.45 -5.17
C ILE A 370 -5.23 -18.47 -3.77
N THR A 371 -3.90 -18.52 -3.69
CA THR A 371 -3.20 -18.53 -2.40
C THR A 371 -3.47 -17.26 -1.62
N ALA A 372 -3.40 -16.11 -2.27
CA ALA A 372 -3.71 -14.82 -1.65
C ALA A 372 -5.16 -14.77 -1.14
N ALA A 373 -6.13 -15.30 -1.91
CA ALA A 373 -7.52 -15.39 -1.50
C ALA A 373 -7.69 -16.32 -0.27
N LEU A 374 -7.10 -17.51 -0.28
CA LEU A 374 -7.15 -18.45 0.83
C LEU A 374 -6.57 -17.88 2.13
N VAL A 375 -5.50 -17.11 2.04
CA VAL A 375 -4.86 -16.45 3.19
C VAL A 375 -5.64 -15.22 3.65
N SER A 376 -6.14 -14.38 2.72
CA SER A 376 -6.79 -13.13 3.08
C SER A 376 -8.23 -13.28 3.54
N PHE A 377 -8.96 -14.27 3.01
CA PHE A 377 -10.38 -14.46 3.25
C PHE A 377 -10.74 -14.50 4.75
N PRO A 378 -10.16 -15.39 5.58
CA PRO A 378 -10.52 -15.46 7.00
C PRO A 378 -10.09 -14.21 7.79
N LEU A 379 -8.97 -13.57 7.42
CA LEU A 379 -8.52 -12.34 8.03
C LEU A 379 -9.48 -11.19 7.74
N THR A 380 -9.94 -11.06 6.49
CA THR A 380 -10.90 -10.01 6.12
C THR A 380 -12.25 -10.23 6.80
N ALA A 381 -12.73 -11.46 6.86
CA ALA A 381 -13.98 -11.80 7.57
C ALA A 381 -13.89 -11.53 9.08
N HIS A 382 -12.73 -11.80 9.70
CA HIS A 382 -12.53 -11.55 11.13
C HIS A 382 -12.43 -10.04 11.44
N PHE A 383 -11.55 -9.31 10.74
CA PHE A 383 -11.25 -7.92 11.09
C PHE A 383 -12.24 -6.90 10.51
N PHE A 384 -12.83 -7.18 9.36
CA PHE A 384 -13.73 -6.23 8.69
C PHE A 384 -15.20 -6.63 8.74
N GLY A 385 -15.51 -7.87 9.14
CA GLY A 385 -16.88 -8.34 9.32
C GLY A 385 -17.66 -8.59 8.03
N PHE A 386 -16.97 -8.65 6.89
CA PHE A 386 -17.54 -9.02 5.59
C PHE A 386 -16.52 -9.82 4.78
N CYS A 387 -17.00 -10.61 3.84
CA CYS A 387 -16.15 -11.23 2.84
C CYS A 387 -16.52 -10.75 1.43
N THR A 388 -15.62 -10.96 0.48
CA THR A 388 -15.82 -10.58 -0.92
C THR A 388 -15.84 -11.85 -1.76
N SER A 389 -17.06 -12.32 -2.08
CA SER A 389 -17.27 -13.64 -2.71
C SER A 389 -16.58 -13.78 -4.06
N TYR A 390 -16.54 -12.71 -4.84
CA TYR A 390 -15.98 -12.70 -6.19
C TYR A 390 -14.58 -12.08 -6.27
N ALA A 391 -13.95 -11.77 -5.12
CA ALA A 391 -12.63 -11.15 -5.10
C ALA A 391 -11.56 -11.97 -5.83
N LEU A 392 -11.63 -13.31 -5.74
CA LEU A 392 -10.71 -14.19 -6.46
C LEU A 392 -10.78 -13.95 -7.97
N LEU A 393 -11.99 -13.97 -8.54
CA LEU A 393 -12.21 -13.78 -9.98
C LEU A 393 -11.77 -12.38 -10.42
N ALA A 394 -12.17 -11.36 -9.67
CA ALA A 394 -11.75 -9.98 -9.95
C ALA A 394 -10.21 -9.84 -9.91
N ASN A 395 -9.55 -10.39 -8.90
CA ASN A 395 -8.12 -10.23 -8.68
C ASN A 395 -7.26 -10.98 -9.70
N ILE A 396 -7.74 -12.09 -10.27
CA ILE A 396 -7.04 -12.79 -11.37
C ILE A 396 -6.81 -11.86 -12.57
N VAL A 397 -7.73 -10.93 -12.81
CA VAL A 397 -7.64 -9.99 -13.94
C VAL A 397 -7.11 -8.62 -13.49
N VAL A 398 -7.60 -8.08 -12.38
CA VAL A 398 -7.32 -6.72 -11.93
C VAL A 398 -5.88 -6.56 -11.44
N ILE A 399 -5.29 -7.57 -10.79
CA ILE A 399 -3.89 -7.51 -10.33
C ILE A 399 -2.89 -7.43 -11.51
N PRO A 400 -2.96 -8.29 -12.54
CA PRO A 400 -2.13 -8.12 -13.73
C PRO A 400 -2.31 -6.79 -14.43
N LEU A 401 -3.56 -6.30 -14.57
CA LEU A 401 -3.84 -4.98 -15.14
C LEU A 401 -3.18 -3.86 -14.33
N ALA A 402 -3.28 -3.91 -12.99
CA ALA A 402 -2.60 -2.97 -12.11
C ALA A 402 -1.08 -2.96 -12.32
N GLY A 403 -0.48 -4.14 -12.51
CA GLY A 403 0.94 -4.27 -12.85
C GLY A 403 1.29 -3.59 -14.18
N TRP A 404 0.45 -3.72 -15.20
CA TRP A 404 0.66 -3.05 -16.48
C TRP A 404 0.45 -1.54 -16.39
N VAL A 405 -0.57 -1.07 -15.66
CA VAL A 405 -0.75 0.36 -15.36
C VAL A 405 0.51 0.95 -14.74
N MET A 406 1.11 0.29 -13.75
CA MET A 406 2.35 0.71 -13.11
C MET A 406 3.52 0.78 -14.10
N LYS A 407 3.68 -0.24 -14.96
CA LYS A 407 4.77 -0.30 -15.96
C LYS A 407 4.64 0.80 -16.99
N PHE A 408 3.45 1.02 -17.56
CA PHE A 408 3.23 2.10 -18.52
C PHE A 408 3.37 3.48 -17.87
N THR A 409 2.93 3.65 -16.63
CA THR A 409 3.14 4.90 -15.89
C THR A 409 4.62 5.16 -15.62
N ALA A 410 5.39 4.13 -15.24
CA ALA A 410 6.84 4.25 -15.06
C ALA A 410 7.55 4.57 -16.40
N ALA A 411 7.13 3.93 -17.50
CA ALA A 411 7.65 4.23 -18.84
C ALA A 411 7.30 5.67 -19.27
N GLY A 412 6.07 6.13 -19.02
CA GLY A 412 5.67 7.51 -19.29
C GLY A 412 6.50 8.51 -18.49
N LEU A 413 6.77 8.22 -17.22
CA LEU A 413 7.63 9.06 -16.39
C LEU A 413 9.06 9.12 -16.94
N ALA A 414 9.64 7.99 -17.36
CA ALA A 414 10.97 7.93 -17.97
C ALA A 414 11.01 8.71 -19.29
N LEU A 415 10.04 8.49 -20.18
CA LEU A 415 9.93 9.20 -21.46
C LEU A 415 9.73 10.71 -21.28
N SER A 416 9.07 11.13 -20.20
CA SER A 416 8.90 12.55 -19.86
C SER A 416 10.21 13.27 -19.55
N CYS A 417 11.27 12.52 -19.22
CA CYS A 417 12.62 13.09 -19.02
C CYS A 417 13.29 13.50 -20.35
N ILE A 418 12.89 12.87 -21.47
CA ILE A 418 13.37 13.24 -22.81
C ILE A 418 12.59 14.45 -23.29
N HIS A 419 11.26 14.31 -23.40
CA HIS A 419 10.36 15.41 -23.71
C HIS A 419 8.98 15.14 -23.10
N PRO A 420 8.32 16.16 -22.53
CA PRO A 420 7.03 15.99 -21.83
C PRO A 420 5.91 15.34 -22.66
N VAL A 421 5.89 15.56 -23.98
CA VAL A 421 4.90 14.99 -24.91
C VAL A 421 5.11 13.49 -25.12
N CYS A 422 6.35 12.99 -25.01
CA CYS A 422 6.67 11.56 -25.17
C CYS A 422 6.00 10.68 -24.10
N ALA A 423 5.58 11.25 -22.97
CA ALA A 423 4.85 10.53 -21.93
C ALA A 423 3.40 10.21 -22.35
N VAL A 424 2.79 11.01 -23.22
CA VAL A 424 1.35 10.95 -23.50
C VAL A 424 0.88 9.57 -23.99
N PRO A 425 1.53 8.90 -24.97
CA PRO A 425 1.09 7.59 -25.41
C PRO A 425 1.07 6.54 -24.27
N ALA A 426 2.12 6.51 -23.46
CA ALA A 426 2.21 5.59 -22.33
C ALA A 426 1.15 5.89 -21.26
N ASN A 427 0.91 7.16 -20.96
CA ASN A 427 -0.13 7.60 -20.02
C ASN A 427 -1.55 7.22 -20.50
N VAL A 428 -1.83 7.39 -21.81
CA VAL A 428 -3.13 7.03 -22.40
C VAL A 428 -3.35 5.52 -22.33
N ILE A 429 -2.34 4.71 -22.62
CA ILE A 429 -2.41 3.25 -22.47
C ILE A 429 -2.68 2.89 -20.99
N ALA A 430 -1.95 3.50 -20.04
CA ALA A 430 -2.16 3.29 -18.62
C ALA A 430 -3.60 3.66 -18.20
N ALA A 431 -4.15 4.75 -18.73
CA ALA A 431 -5.53 5.16 -18.47
C ALA A 431 -6.56 4.20 -19.03
N GLY A 432 -6.36 3.68 -20.24
CA GLY A 432 -7.22 2.65 -20.82
C GLY A 432 -7.25 1.37 -19.98
N LEU A 433 -6.08 0.92 -19.49
CA LEU A 433 -5.98 -0.23 -18.58
C LEU A 433 -6.64 0.06 -17.22
N ALA A 434 -6.48 1.28 -16.68
CA ALA A 434 -7.14 1.70 -15.44
C ALA A 434 -8.66 1.77 -15.60
N TRP A 435 -9.15 2.20 -16.76
CA TRP A 435 -10.57 2.15 -17.11
C TRP A 435 -11.10 0.72 -17.13
N LEU A 436 -10.40 -0.22 -17.79
CA LEU A 436 -10.78 -1.63 -17.83
C LEU A 436 -10.81 -2.24 -16.42
N MET A 437 -9.82 -1.94 -15.61
CA MET A 437 -9.74 -2.37 -14.20
C MET A 437 -10.94 -1.82 -13.38
N LYS A 438 -11.32 -0.57 -13.59
CA LYS A 438 -12.48 0.06 -12.98
C LYS A 438 -13.76 -0.65 -13.38
N GLU A 439 -13.92 -0.92 -14.68
CA GLU A 439 -15.13 -1.57 -15.22
C GLU A 439 -15.30 -2.99 -14.69
N ILE A 440 -14.24 -3.80 -14.68
CA ILE A 440 -14.26 -5.16 -14.12
C ILE A 440 -14.66 -5.12 -12.63
N SER A 441 -14.05 -4.20 -11.85
CA SER A 441 -14.40 -4.06 -10.43
C SER A 441 -15.86 -3.61 -10.24
N PHE A 442 -16.38 -2.78 -11.15
CA PHE A 442 -17.76 -2.31 -11.10
C PHE A 442 -18.76 -3.43 -11.41
N GLN A 443 -18.50 -4.22 -12.45
CA GLN A 443 -19.34 -5.36 -12.80
C GLN A 443 -19.31 -6.43 -11.69
N THR A 444 -18.13 -6.73 -11.15
CA THR A 444 -17.99 -7.67 -10.04
C THR A 444 -18.76 -7.22 -8.79
N ALA A 445 -18.72 -5.93 -8.46
CA ALA A 445 -19.42 -5.38 -7.30
C ALA A 445 -20.96 -5.40 -7.44
N ARG A 446 -21.49 -5.52 -8.66
CA ARG A 446 -22.93 -5.61 -8.95
C ARG A 446 -23.50 -7.02 -8.83
N LEU A 447 -22.63 -8.04 -8.81
CA LEU A 447 -23.08 -9.41 -8.70
C LEU A 447 -23.81 -9.65 -7.36
N PRO A 448 -24.90 -10.44 -7.33
CA PRO A 448 -25.62 -10.71 -6.10
C PRO A 448 -24.70 -11.41 -5.09
N GLY A 449 -24.74 -10.98 -3.84
CA GLY A 449 -23.86 -11.54 -2.80
C GLY A 449 -22.39 -11.19 -2.93
N ALA A 450 -22.03 -10.08 -3.62
CA ALA A 450 -20.64 -9.68 -3.81
C ALA A 450 -19.89 -9.40 -2.50
N ALA A 451 -20.57 -8.89 -1.48
CA ALA A 451 -19.96 -8.58 -0.19
C ALA A 451 -20.91 -8.94 0.97
N PRO A 452 -21.17 -10.24 1.22
CA PRO A 452 -22.01 -10.64 2.33
C PRO A 452 -21.35 -10.33 3.67
N ASN A 453 -22.16 -9.96 4.66
CA ASN A 453 -21.70 -9.82 6.03
C ASN A 453 -21.35 -11.21 6.59
N MET A 454 -20.09 -11.37 6.97
CA MET A 454 -19.58 -12.61 7.54
C MET A 454 -18.53 -12.27 8.59
N ARG A 455 -18.68 -12.81 9.79
CA ARG A 455 -17.72 -12.62 10.88
C ARG A 455 -17.12 -13.94 11.31
N PHE A 456 -15.82 -14.04 11.24
CA PHE A 456 -15.09 -15.17 11.78
C PHE A 456 -14.71 -14.90 13.23
N SER A 457 -15.00 -15.86 14.12
CA SER A 457 -14.42 -15.89 15.45
C SER A 457 -12.93 -16.26 15.38
N ILE A 458 -12.20 -16.02 16.47
CA ILE A 458 -10.79 -16.43 16.58
C ILE A 458 -10.64 -17.95 16.40
N ALA A 459 -11.59 -18.74 16.95
CA ALA A 459 -11.59 -20.20 16.79
C ALA A 459 -11.78 -20.62 15.32
N MET A 460 -12.70 -19.97 14.57
CA MET A 460 -12.88 -20.22 13.13
C MET A 460 -11.63 -19.83 12.33
N LEU A 461 -10.99 -18.70 12.69
CA LEU A 461 -9.74 -18.25 12.06
C LEU A 461 -8.63 -19.30 12.27
N ALA A 462 -8.43 -19.75 13.50
CA ALA A 462 -7.43 -20.76 13.84
C ALA A 462 -7.73 -22.09 13.12
N GLY A 463 -8.99 -22.56 13.18
CA GLY A 463 -9.42 -23.79 12.48
C GLY A 463 -9.16 -23.74 10.98
N TRP A 464 -9.41 -22.59 10.34
CA TRP A 464 -9.12 -22.40 8.91
C TRP A 464 -7.63 -22.58 8.59
N TYR A 465 -6.73 -21.92 9.33
CA TYR A 465 -5.29 -22.06 9.06
C TYR A 465 -4.75 -23.45 9.43
N VAL A 466 -5.26 -24.08 10.48
CA VAL A 466 -4.93 -25.48 10.79
C VAL A 466 -5.36 -26.40 9.66
N SER A 467 -6.56 -26.24 9.12
CA SER A 467 -7.04 -27.04 7.99
C SER A 467 -6.18 -26.84 6.74
N LEU A 468 -5.77 -25.61 6.43
CA LEU A 468 -4.85 -25.33 5.32
C LEU A 468 -3.49 -26.02 5.52
N LEU A 469 -2.92 -25.97 6.71
CA LEU A 469 -1.66 -26.65 7.02
C LEU A 469 -1.78 -28.17 6.89
N LEU A 470 -2.89 -28.77 7.35
CA LEU A 470 -3.17 -30.21 7.20
C LEU A 470 -3.28 -30.59 5.73
N VAL A 471 -4.03 -29.83 4.93
CA VAL A 471 -4.13 -30.07 3.48
C VAL A 471 -2.75 -30.00 2.81
N CYS A 472 -1.92 -29.03 3.17
CA CYS A 472 -0.56 -28.91 2.65
C CYS A 472 0.31 -30.11 3.05
N ALA A 473 0.21 -30.58 4.29
CA ALA A 473 0.93 -31.77 4.77
C ALA A 473 0.54 -33.03 4.02
N VAL A 474 -0.77 -33.22 3.78
CA VAL A 474 -1.30 -34.35 3.00
C VAL A 474 -0.82 -34.30 1.55
N LEU A 475 -0.92 -33.12 0.91
CA LEU A 475 -0.45 -32.92 -0.47
C LEU A 475 1.06 -33.19 -0.60
N ARG A 476 1.86 -32.77 0.38
CA ARG A 476 3.30 -33.02 0.41
C ARG A 476 3.61 -34.51 0.48
N ARG A 477 3.00 -35.23 1.43
CA ARG A 477 3.16 -36.69 1.55
C ARG A 477 2.74 -37.44 0.27
N TRP A 478 1.63 -37.03 -0.34
CA TRP A 478 1.17 -37.63 -1.59
C TRP A 478 2.16 -37.37 -2.76
N GLN A 479 2.77 -36.20 -2.83
CA GLN A 479 3.80 -35.88 -3.82
C GLN A 479 5.10 -36.67 -3.60
N GLU A 480 5.51 -36.86 -2.34
CA GLU A 480 6.66 -37.67 -1.97
C GLU A 480 6.45 -39.14 -2.34
N ALA A 481 5.28 -39.69 -2.02
CA ALA A 481 4.89 -41.07 -2.37
C ALA A 481 4.81 -41.34 -3.91
N LYS A 482 4.52 -40.30 -4.71
CA LYS A 482 4.58 -40.39 -6.18
C LYS A 482 5.98 -40.26 -6.78
N ARG A 483 6.95 -39.71 -6.05
CA ARG A 483 8.35 -39.62 -6.49
C ARG A 483 9.12 -40.92 -6.23
N THR A 484 8.68 -41.70 -5.27
CA THR A 484 9.29 -43.02 -4.87
C THR A 484 8.73 -44.20 -5.64
N ARG A 485 7.67 -44.00 -6.43
CA ARG A 485 7.16 -44.93 -7.44
C ARG A 485 7.57 -44.49 -8.83
#